data_65315edecf028a244b9456a2dfc04fda
#
_entry.id   65315edecf028a244b9456a2dfc04fda
#
_cell.length_a   1.000
_cell.length_b   1.000
_cell.length_c   1.000
_cell.angle_alpha   90.00
_cell.angle_beta   90.00
_cell.angle_gamma   90.00
#
_symmetry.space_group_name_H-M   'P 1'
#
loop_
_entity.id
_entity.type
_entity.pdbx_description
1 polymer ?
#
loop_
_entity_poly.entity_id
_entity_poly.type
_entity_poly.pdbx_seq_one_letter_code
_entity_poly.pdbx_strand_id
1 'polypeptide(L)'
;QVAQLDRALTLALRSYLADLHRGRIEPQQLGANYSSAADTGFDPESLLASAIADDGLGQAARAAAPSSSQYANLRDALAGYRELIGNPAWQNPLPPLPGDKLAPGGKYPGIASLVERLRLLGDLPAPVARPQRYEGPVVEAVRSFQERHALPADGVIGKDTLEHLNVSPARRARQLALALERLRWTPLPQVPRAIVVNV
;
A
#
# COMPACT_ATOMS: atom_id res chain seq x y z
N GLN A 1 -19.03 -25.84 23.37
CA GLN A 1 -17.82 -25.14 22.93
C GLN A 1 -17.74 -25.04 21.40
N VAL A 2 -17.89 -26.15 20.63
CA VAL A 2 -17.83 -26.12 19.17
C VAL A 2 -18.87 -25.18 18.55
N ALA A 3 -20.14 -25.29 18.96
CA ALA A 3 -21.21 -24.41 18.45
C ALA A 3 -21.02 -22.93 18.79
N GLN A 4 -20.37 -22.61 19.90
CA GLN A 4 -20.05 -21.22 20.26
C GLN A 4 -18.92 -20.69 19.37
N LEU A 5 -17.91 -21.50 19.07
CA LEU A 5 -16.82 -21.16 18.18
C LEU A 5 -17.33 -20.95 16.75
N ASP A 6 -18.15 -21.87 16.27
CA ASP A 6 -18.76 -21.80 14.93
C ASP A 6 -19.59 -20.52 14.76
N ARG A 7 -20.44 -20.19 15.73
CA ARG A 7 -21.22 -18.95 15.72
C ARG A 7 -20.32 -17.70 15.73
N ALA A 8 -19.26 -17.69 16.56
CA ALA A 8 -18.34 -16.56 16.64
C ALA A 8 -17.59 -16.37 15.33
N LEU A 9 -17.14 -17.47 14.69
CA LEU A 9 -16.45 -17.44 13.40
C LEU A 9 -17.38 -16.94 12.28
N THR A 10 -18.61 -17.44 12.21
CA THR A 10 -19.61 -17.00 11.23
C THR A 10 -19.89 -15.50 11.35
N LEU A 11 -20.07 -14.99 12.58
CA LEU A 11 -20.28 -13.57 12.82
C LEU A 11 -19.06 -12.74 12.40
N ALA A 12 -17.84 -13.21 12.72
CA ALA A 12 -16.62 -12.53 12.36
C ALA A 12 -16.41 -12.48 10.84
N LEU A 13 -16.66 -13.58 10.13
CA LEU A 13 -16.56 -13.64 8.67
C LEU A 13 -17.60 -12.74 7.98
N ARG A 14 -18.84 -12.75 8.46
CA ARG A 14 -19.88 -11.84 7.96
C ARG A 14 -19.49 -10.40 8.15
N SER A 15 -19.01 -10.02 9.33
CA SER A 15 -18.51 -8.67 9.60
C SER A 15 -17.34 -8.30 8.70
N TYR A 16 -16.40 -9.23 8.50
CA TYR A 16 -15.26 -9.03 7.62
C TYR A 16 -15.65 -8.76 6.16
N LEU A 17 -16.62 -9.52 5.60
CA LEU A 17 -17.13 -9.29 4.26
C LEU A 17 -17.83 -7.93 4.14
N ALA A 18 -18.62 -7.55 5.14
CA ALA A 18 -19.24 -6.23 5.21
C ALA A 18 -18.20 -5.10 5.27
N ASP A 19 -17.16 -5.27 6.08
CA ASP A 19 -16.05 -4.31 6.20
C ASP A 19 -15.25 -4.17 4.88
N LEU A 20 -15.07 -5.27 4.15
CA LEU A 20 -14.43 -5.24 2.83
C LEU A 20 -15.24 -4.46 1.81
N HIS A 21 -16.57 -4.54 1.89
CA HIS A 21 -17.47 -3.89 0.95
C HIS A 21 -17.61 -2.38 1.21
N ARG A 22 -17.94 -1.99 2.44
CA ARG A 22 -18.29 -0.61 2.82
C ARG A 22 -17.26 0.13 3.64
N GLY A 23 -16.20 -0.55 4.08
CA GLY A 23 -15.25 -0.01 5.05
C GLY A 23 -15.67 -0.24 6.50
N ARG A 24 -14.76 0.05 7.42
CA ARG A 24 -14.94 -0.09 8.87
C ARG A 24 -15.35 1.21 9.56
N ILE A 25 -15.12 2.33 8.90
CA ILE A 25 -15.32 3.67 9.46
C ILE A 25 -16.44 4.34 8.67
N GLU A 26 -17.45 4.83 9.38
CA GLU A 26 -18.51 5.65 8.80
C GLU A 26 -17.97 7.06 8.46
N PRO A 27 -17.91 7.48 7.19
CA PRO A 27 -17.31 8.76 6.80
C PRO A 27 -17.96 9.96 7.45
N GLN A 28 -19.28 9.90 7.71
CA GLN A 28 -20.03 10.97 8.36
C GLN A 28 -19.53 11.27 9.77
N GLN A 29 -19.00 10.26 10.50
CA GLN A 29 -18.44 10.44 11.84
C GLN A 29 -17.14 11.26 11.82
N LEU A 30 -16.50 11.38 10.66
CA LEU A 30 -15.31 12.18 10.46
C LEU A 30 -15.60 13.58 9.91
N GLY A 31 -16.89 13.98 9.84
CA GLY A 31 -17.31 15.26 9.28
C GLY A 31 -17.14 15.35 7.76
N ALA A 32 -16.90 14.24 7.10
CA ALA A 32 -16.80 14.19 5.64
C ALA A 32 -18.21 14.12 5.04
N ASN A 33 -18.51 15.02 4.11
CA ASN A 33 -19.76 15.02 3.32
C ASN A 33 -19.75 13.91 2.25
N TYR A 34 -19.26 12.72 2.60
CA TYR A 34 -19.39 11.55 1.76
C TYR A 34 -20.71 10.87 2.09
N SER A 35 -21.62 10.79 1.12
CA SER A 35 -22.60 9.71 1.17
C SER A 35 -21.82 8.42 0.88
N SER A 36 -21.74 7.50 1.84
CA SER A 36 -21.31 6.13 1.52
C SER A 36 -22.17 5.68 0.31
N ALA A 37 -21.54 4.98 -0.64
CA ALA A 37 -22.29 4.43 -1.75
C ALA A 37 -23.55 3.77 -1.20
N ALA A 38 -24.68 4.18 -1.76
CA ALA A 38 -25.96 3.65 -1.34
C ALA A 38 -25.86 2.15 -1.24
N ASP A 39 -26.45 1.60 -0.20
CA ASP A 39 -26.55 0.17 0.04
C ASP A 39 -26.96 -0.53 -1.27
N THR A 40 -25.98 -1.08 -1.97
CA THR A 40 -26.15 -1.60 -3.33
C THR A 40 -26.81 -2.98 -3.32
N GLY A 41 -27.50 -3.33 -2.21
CA GLY A 41 -28.08 -4.65 -2.01
C GLY A 41 -27.04 -5.73 -1.72
N PHE A 42 -25.84 -5.34 -1.26
CA PHE A 42 -24.80 -6.29 -0.85
C PHE A 42 -25.26 -7.05 0.39
N ASP A 43 -25.40 -8.37 0.25
CA ASP A 43 -25.76 -9.29 1.33
C ASP A 43 -24.57 -10.15 1.73
N PRO A 44 -23.87 -9.80 2.82
CA PRO A 44 -22.72 -10.57 3.29
C PRO A 44 -23.12 -11.97 3.81
N GLU A 45 -24.37 -12.17 4.21
CA GLU A 45 -24.85 -13.45 4.73
C GLU A 45 -25.02 -14.47 3.60
N SER A 46 -25.71 -14.09 2.54
CA SER A 46 -25.86 -14.93 1.33
C SER A 46 -24.51 -15.22 0.67
N LEU A 47 -23.62 -14.22 0.60
CA LEU A 47 -22.28 -14.40 0.07
C LEU A 47 -21.46 -15.40 0.89
N LEU A 48 -21.54 -15.31 2.22
CA LEU A 48 -20.84 -16.24 3.12
C LEU A 48 -21.40 -17.65 3.01
N ALA A 49 -22.74 -17.81 2.97
CA ALA A 49 -23.37 -19.12 2.83
C ALA A 49 -22.93 -19.83 1.55
N SER A 50 -22.93 -19.15 0.40
CA SER A 50 -22.43 -19.67 -0.85
C SER A 50 -20.95 -20.04 -0.78
N ALA A 51 -20.13 -19.15 -0.18
CA ALA A 51 -18.70 -19.38 -0.05
C ALA A 51 -18.34 -20.60 0.83
N ILE A 52 -19.14 -20.88 1.84
CA ILE A 52 -18.97 -22.09 2.69
C ILE A 52 -19.35 -23.35 1.89
N ALA A 53 -20.43 -23.28 1.11
CA ALA A 53 -20.87 -24.41 0.29
C ALA A 53 -19.86 -24.80 -0.80
N ASP A 54 -19.19 -23.79 -1.38
CA ASP A 54 -18.27 -23.95 -2.52
C ASP A 54 -16.79 -24.02 -2.11
N ASP A 55 -16.46 -24.02 -0.81
CA ASP A 55 -15.09 -23.89 -0.27
C ASP A 55 -14.35 -22.66 -0.82
N GLY A 56 -15.09 -21.56 -1.05
CA GLY A 56 -14.68 -20.38 -1.81
C GLY A 56 -14.49 -19.10 -0.98
N LEU A 57 -14.14 -19.16 0.31
CA LEU A 57 -14.02 -17.97 1.19
C LEU A 57 -13.07 -16.90 0.64
N GLY A 58 -11.95 -17.31 0.02
CA GLY A 58 -11.03 -16.39 -0.62
C GLY A 58 -11.63 -15.66 -1.83
N GLN A 59 -12.50 -16.31 -2.58
CA GLN A 59 -13.23 -15.71 -3.69
C GLN A 59 -14.31 -14.75 -3.20
N ALA A 60 -15.04 -15.11 -2.15
CA ALA A 60 -16.01 -14.24 -1.51
C ALA A 60 -15.38 -12.94 -0.99
N ALA A 61 -14.21 -13.04 -0.33
CA ALA A 61 -13.48 -11.88 0.12
C ALA A 61 -13.06 -10.95 -1.05
N ARG A 62 -12.65 -11.52 -2.18
CA ARG A 62 -12.35 -10.73 -3.39
C ARG A 62 -13.60 -10.11 -4.01
N ALA A 63 -14.72 -10.82 -4.01
CA ALA A 63 -15.99 -10.32 -4.55
C ALA A 63 -16.60 -9.22 -3.68
N ALA A 64 -16.41 -9.27 -2.37
CA ALA A 64 -16.86 -8.23 -1.44
C ALA A 64 -16.04 -6.93 -1.57
N ALA A 65 -14.77 -7.01 -1.94
CA ALA A 65 -13.88 -5.85 -2.04
C ALA A 65 -14.10 -5.06 -3.35
N PRO A 66 -13.74 -3.74 -3.40
CA PRO A 66 -13.76 -2.98 -4.64
C PRO A 66 -12.97 -3.66 -5.76
N SER A 67 -13.56 -3.76 -6.96
CA SER A 67 -13.00 -4.49 -8.10
C SER A 67 -12.00 -3.68 -8.93
N SER A 68 -11.69 -2.43 -8.55
CA SER A 68 -10.77 -1.57 -9.31
C SER A 68 -9.32 -2.07 -9.25
N SER A 69 -8.57 -1.92 -10.34
CA SER A 69 -7.13 -2.21 -10.38
C SER A 69 -6.34 -1.38 -9.36
N GLN A 70 -6.77 -0.15 -9.09
CA GLN A 70 -6.19 0.70 -8.06
C GLN A 70 -6.27 0.05 -6.68
N TYR A 71 -7.45 -0.48 -6.31
CA TYR A 71 -7.62 -1.17 -5.03
C TYR A 71 -6.74 -2.42 -4.95
N ALA A 72 -6.68 -3.22 -6.01
CA ALA A 72 -5.83 -4.40 -6.08
C ALA A 72 -4.35 -4.06 -5.90
N ASN A 73 -3.85 -3.06 -6.63
CA ASN A 73 -2.46 -2.60 -6.55
C ASN A 73 -2.10 -2.09 -5.14
N LEU A 74 -2.99 -1.32 -4.50
CA LEU A 74 -2.76 -0.84 -3.13
C LEU A 74 -2.78 -1.97 -2.10
N ARG A 75 -3.64 -2.97 -2.28
CA ARG A 75 -3.68 -4.16 -1.43
C ARG A 75 -2.37 -4.94 -1.54
N ASP A 76 -1.86 -5.15 -2.75
CA ASP A 76 -0.63 -5.89 -2.99
C ASP A 76 0.59 -5.10 -2.46
N ALA A 77 0.62 -3.78 -2.64
CA ALA A 77 1.61 -2.92 -2.02
C ALA A 77 1.56 -2.99 -0.48
N LEU A 78 0.35 -2.99 0.11
CA LEU A 78 0.19 -3.14 1.56
C LEU A 78 0.75 -4.48 2.07
N ALA A 79 0.53 -5.58 1.34
CA ALA A 79 1.08 -6.88 1.68
C ALA A 79 2.62 -6.82 1.69
N GLY A 80 3.26 -6.31 0.63
CA GLY A 80 4.70 -6.16 0.56
C GLY A 80 5.28 -5.28 1.67
N TYR A 81 4.66 -4.13 1.99
CA TYR A 81 5.14 -3.30 3.10
C TYR A 81 4.97 -3.97 4.47
N ARG A 82 3.95 -4.80 4.66
CA ARG A 82 3.77 -5.57 5.91
C ARG A 82 4.87 -6.59 6.14
N GLU A 83 5.36 -7.24 5.10
CA GLU A 83 6.49 -8.17 5.17
C GLU A 83 7.80 -7.47 5.58
N LEU A 84 7.93 -6.18 5.26
CA LEU A 84 9.09 -5.36 5.61
C LEU A 84 9.02 -4.76 7.02
N ILE A 85 7.91 -4.89 7.75
CA ILE A 85 7.79 -4.35 9.11
C ILE A 85 8.81 -5.03 10.03
N GLY A 86 9.61 -4.22 10.72
CA GLY A 86 10.67 -4.72 11.60
C GLY A 86 11.97 -5.07 10.87
N ASN A 87 12.05 -4.89 9.54
CA ASN A 87 13.28 -5.16 8.81
C ASN A 87 14.41 -4.22 9.25
N PRO A 88 15.63 -4.78 9.54
CA PRO A 88 16.79 -4.01 10.03
C PRO A 88 17.20 -2.83 9.14
N ALA A 89 16.90 -2.87 7.84
CA ALA A 89 17.22 -1.78 6.91
C ALA A 89 16.58 -0.44 7.29
N TRP A 90 15.51 -0.44 8.10
CA TRP A 90 14.84 0.77 8.59
C TRP A 90 15.05 1.05 10.09
N GLN A 91 15.91 0.31 10.78
CA GLN A 91 16.21 0.59 12.20
C GLN A 91 16.87 1.96 12.37
N ASN A 92 17.75 2.34 11.45
CA ASN A 92 18.38 3.64 11.44
C ASN A 92 17.97 4.42 10.18
N PRO A 93 17.77 5.73 10.26
CA PRO A 93 17.56 6.54 9.07
C PRO A 93 18.79 6.52 8.16
N LEU A 94 18.57 6.73 6.87
CA LEU A 94 19.68 7.03 5.95
C LEU A 94 20.41 8.27 6.44
N PRO A 95 21.75 8.29 6.40
CA PRO A 95 22.53 9.46 6.82
C PRO A 95 22.13 10.74 6.06
N PRO A 96 22.38 11.93 6.62
CA PRO A 96 22.22 13.18 5.92
C PRO A 96 22.99 13.18 4.58
N LEU A 97 22.48 13.93 3.62
CA LEU A 97 23.18 14.14 2.36
C LEU A 97 24.49 14.93 2.59
N PRO A 98 25.54 14.70 1.77
CA PRO A 98 26.81 15.43 1.90
C PRO A 98 26.71 16.93 1.51
N GLY A 99 25.52 17.42 1.30
CA GLY A 99 25.13 18.79 0.96
C GLY A 99 23.62 18.82 0.77
N ASP A 100 23.11 19.77 -0.02
CA ASP A 100 21.67 19.91 -0.25
C ASP A 100 21.08 18.76 -1.08
N LYS A 101 21.91 18.11 -1.89
CA LYS A 101 21.50 17.02 -2.78
C LYS A 101 22.65 16.07 -3.09
N LEU A 102 22.31 14.85 -3.43
CA LEU A 102 23.22 13.83 -3.97
C LEU A 102 22.90 13.61 -5.46
N ALA A 103 23.80 14.08 -6.32
CA ALA A 103 23.72 13.86 -7.76
C ALA A 103 24.42 12.55 -8.17
N PRO A 104 24.10 11.97 -9.36
CA PRO A 104 24.83 10.84 -9.93
C PRO A 104 26.36 11.06 -9.92
N GLY A 105 27.13 10.02 -9.59
CA GLY A 105 28.59 10.06 -9.44
C GLY A 105 29.04 10.49 -8.03
N GLY A 106 28.16 11.01 -7.19
CA GLY A 106 28.47 11.47 -5.85
C GLY A 106 28.85 10.33 -4.89
N LYS A 107 29.64 10.66 -3.88
CA LYS A 107 29.92 9.75 -2.74
C LYS A 107 28.85 9.95 -1.67
N TYR A 108 28.37 8.85 -1.11
CA TYR A 108 27.36 8.88 -0.04
C TYR A 108 27.68 7.83 1.03
N PRO A 109 27.84 8.24 2.29
CA PRO A 109 28.11 7.31 3.38
C PRO A 109 27.05 6.22 3.56
N GLY A 110 25.79 6.56 3.24
CA GLY A 110 24.65 5.67 3.32
C GLY A 110 24.40 4.80 2.10
N ILE A 111 25.32 4.72 1.14
CA ILE A 111 25.08 4.04 -0.15
C ILE A 111 24.67 2.58 0.01
N ALA A 112 25.29 1.85 0.94
CA ALA A 112 24.95 0.44 1.19
C ALA A 112 23.51 0.28 1.73
N SER A 113 23.12 1.12 2.66
CA SER A 113 21.76 1.12 3.23
C SER A 113 20.71 1.58 2.20
N LEU A 114 21.06 2.53 1.35
CA LEU A 114 20.21 2.97 0.24
C LEU A 114 19.95 1.81 -0.74
N VAL A 115 21.00 1.14 -1.16
CA VAL A 115 20.92 -0.02 -2.07
C VAL A 115 20.06 -1.12 -1.48
N GLU A 116 20.25 -1.44 -0.21
CA GLU A 116 19.46 -2.48 0.46
C GLU A 116 17.97 -2.10 0.54
N ARG A 117 17.64 -0.84 0.84
CA ARG A 117 16.24 -0.37 0.82
C ARG A 117 15.62 -0.45 -0.56
N LEU A 118 16.31 0.03 -1.60
CA LEU A 118 15.81 -0.02 -2.98
C LEU A 118 15.60 -1.46 -3.45
N ARG A 119 16.48 -2.38 -3.05
CA ARG A 119 16.34 -3.81 -3.33
C ARG A 119 15.10 -4.39 -2.65
N LEU A 120 14.92 -4.13 -1.36
CA LEU A 120 13.78 -4.60 -0.57
C LEU A 120 12.44 -4.02 -1.06
N LEU A 121 12.47 -2.79 -1.58
CA LEU A 121 11.30 -2.12 -2.17
C LEU A 121 11.00 -2.58 -3.60
N GLY A 122 11.88 -3.37 -4.22
CA GLY A 122 11.73 -3.85 -5.59
C GLY A 122 12.15 -2.87 -6.67
N ASP A 123 12.69 -1.70 -6.31
CA ASP A 123 13.17 -0.71 -7.27
C ASP A 123 14.53 -1.08 -7.87
N LEU A 124 15.29 -1.93 -7.20
CA LEU A 124 16.58 -2.44 -7.66
C LEU A 124 16.50 -3.97 -7.85
N PRO A 125 16.14 -4.46 -9.04
CA PRO A 125 15.87 -5.88 -9.27
C PRO A 125 17.14 -6.76 -9.31
N ALA A 126 18.29 -6.17 -9.65
CA ALA A 126 19.55 -6.90 -9.73
C ALA A 126 20.50 -6.53 -8.57
N PRO A 127 21.25 -7.50 -8.02
CA PRO A 127 22.24 -7.20 -7.01
C PRO A 127 23.36 -6.31 -7.59
N VAL A 128 23.69 -5.25 -6.85
CA VAL A 128 24.83 -4.38 -7.17
C VAL A 128 25.98 -4.73 -6.22
N ALA A 129 27.11 -5.15 -6.78
CA ALA A 129 28.27 -5.50 -6.02
C ALA A 129 28.91 -4.25 -5.39
N ARG A 130 28.80 -4.10 -4.07
CA ARG A 130 29.46 -3.09 -3.22
C ARG A 130 29.59 -1.70 -3.88
N PRO A 131 28.52 -0.96 -4.10
CA PRO A 131 28.58 0.34 -4.74
C PRO A 131 29.43 1.29 -3.89
N GLN A 132 30.42 1.93 -4.54
CA GLN A 132 31.29 2.92 -3.90
C GLN A 132 30.77 4.36 -4.11
N ARG A 133 29.93 4.52 -5.12
CA ARG A 133 29.35 5.79 -5.54
C ARG A 133 27.88 5.61 -5.88
N TYR A 134 27.19 6.73 -5.89
CA TYR A 134 25.81 6.80 -6.36
C TYR A 134 25.77 6.89 -7.89
N GLU A 135 25.80 5.75 -8.58
CA GLU A 135 25.89 5.68 -10.04
C GLU A 135 25.22 4.43 -10.61
N GLY A 136 25.07 4.40 -11.91
CA GLY A 136 24.59 3.25 -12.66
C GLY A 136 23.20 2.77 -12.21
N PRO A 137 23.01 1.45 -11.97
CA PRO A 137 21.71 0.88 -11.61
C PRO A 137 21.07 1.47 -10.37
N VAL A 138 21.87 2.01 -9.43
CA VAL A 138 21.34 2.64 -8.21
C VAL A 138 20.61 3.96 -8.52
N VAL A 139 21.10 4.70 -9.52
CA VAL A 139 20.43 5.94 -9.97
C VAL A 139 19.10 5.61 -10.64
N GLU A 140 19.05 4.58 -11.48
CA GLU A 140 17.80 4.15 -12.11
C GLU A 140 16.79 3.62 -11.09
N ALA A 141 17.26 2.90 -10.08
CA ALA A 141 16.42 2.46 -8.97
C ALA A 141 15.82 3.64 -8.18
N VAL A 142 16.59 4.72 -7.99
CA VAL A 142 16.06 5.94 -7.36
C VAL A 142 15.05 6.64 -8.25
N ARG A 143 15.24 6.69 -9.57
CA ARG A 143 14.24 7.22 -10.51
C ARG A 143 12.93 6.44 -10.43
N SER A 144 13.00 5.11 -10.46
CA SER A 144 11.84 4.24 -10.28
C SER A 144 11.13 4.52 -8.95
N PHE A 145 11.90 4.64 -7.86
CA PHE A 145 11.36 5.01 -6.55
C PHE A 145 10.66 6.37 -6.58
N GLN A 146 11.29 7.39 -7.18
CA GLN A 146 10.74 8.75 -7.29
C GLN A 146 9.44 8.75 -8.09
N GLU A 147 9.40 8.10 -9.26
CA GLU A 147 8.21 7.98 -10.09
C GLU A 147 7.04 7.37 -9.31
N ARG A 148 7.29 6.25 -8.63
CA ARG A 148 6.30 5.53 -7.82
C ARG A 148 5.77 6.36 -6.64
N HIS A 149 6.52 7.38 -6.20
CA HIS A 149 6.17 8.26 -5.09
C HIS A 149 5.74 9.66 -5.54
N ALA A 150 5.45 9.84 -6.84
CA ALA A 150 5.07 11.12 -7.44
C ALA A 150 6.08 12.26 -7.14
N LEU A 151 7.37 11.91 -7.08
CA LEU A 151 8.49 12.85 -6.98
C LEU A 151 9.06 13.11 -8.38
N PRO A 152 9.78 14.22 -8.61
CA PRO A 152 10.55 14.40 -9.85
C PRO A 152 11.52 13.23 -10.05
N ALA A 153 11.36 12.46 -11.14
CA ALA A 153 12.14 11.26 -11.42
C ALA A 153 13.46 11.59 -12.13
N ASP A 154 14.25 12.50 -11.55
CA ASP A 154 15.51 13.00 -12.09
C ASP A 154 16.75 12.18 -11.65
N GLY A 155 16.57 11.27 -10.69
CA GLY A 155 17.65 10.51 -10.09
C GLY A 155 18.55 11.32 -9.17
N VAL A 156 18.12 12.51 -8.75
CA VAL A 156 18.83 13.31 -7.74
C VAL A 156 18.13 13.11 -6.39
N ILE A 157 18.88 12.71 -5.39
CA ILE A 157 18.35 12.58 -4.03
C ILE A 157 18.44 13.94 -3.35
N GLY A 158 17.34 14.67 -3.33
CA GLY A 158 17.14 15.88 -2.53
C GLY A 158 16.48 15.54 -1.18
N LYS A 159 16.12 16.57 -0.44
CA LYS A 159 15.47 16.48 0.87
C LYS A 159 14.21 15.60 0.80
N ASP A 160 13.31 15.87 -0.12
CA ASP A 160 12.02 15.16 -0.24
C ASP A 160 12.23 13.67 -0.56
N THR A 161 13.14 13.37 -1.49
CA THR A 161 13.47 11.97 -1.83
C THR A 161 14.06 11.25 -0.62
N LEU A 162 14.97 11.89 0.14
CA LEU A 162 15.55 11.30 1.34
C LEU A 162 14.50 11.07 2.44
N GLU A 163 13.60 12.03 2.64
CA GLU A 163 12.48 11.89 3.58
C GLU A 163 11.58 10.71 3.21
N HIS A 164 11.22 10.58 1.93
CA HIS A 164 10.42 9.47 1.43
C HIS A 164 11.11 8.11 1.59
N LEU A 165 12.43 8.02 1.35
CA LEU A 165 13.24 6.82 1.57
C LEU A 165 13.34 6.44 3.06
N ASN A 166 13.22 7.41 3.96
CA ASN A 166 13.27 7.23 5.40
C ASN A 166 11.91 6.87 6.04
N VAL A 167 10.82 6.95 5.29
CA VAL A 167 9.51 6.52 5.81
C VAL A 167 9.55 5.02 6.09
N SER A 168 9.28 4.63 7.34
CA SER A 168 9.31 3.23 7.74
C SER A 168 8.20 2.41 7.06
N PRO A 169 8.43 1.09 6.80
CA PRO A 169 7.42 0.19 6.27
C PRO A 169 6.12 0.18 7.07
N ALA A 170 6.19 0.24 8.38
CA ALA A 170 5.02 0.32 9.24
C ALA A 170 4.18 1.59 9.01
N ARG A 171 4.83 2.74 8.74
CA ARG A 171 4.13 3.99 8.41
C ARG A 171 3.51 3.91 7.01
N ARG A 172 4.21 3.34 6.01
CA ARG A 172 3.66 3.12 4.67
C ARG A 172 2.48 2.17 4.70
N ALA A 173 2.58 1.05 5.43
CA ALA A 173 1.48 0.12 5.59
C ALA A 173 0.23 0.80 6.18
N ARG A 174 0.38 1.68 7.17
CA ARG A 174 -0.74 2.47 7.71
C ARG A 174 -1.33 3.42 6.68
N GLN A 175 -0.52 4.13 5.90
CA GLN A 175 -0.98 5.02 4.83
C GLN A 175 -1.79 4.24 3.78
N LEU A 176 -1.29 3.08 3.35
CA LEU A 176 -1.97 2.21 2.38
C LEU A 176 -3.27 1.64 2.93
N ALA A 177 -3.30 1.23 4.20
CA ALA A 177 -4.52 0.76 4.84
C ALA A 177 -5.61 1.85 4.89
N LEU A 178 -5.23 3.10 5.18
CA LEU A 178 -6.16 4.24 5.14
C LEU A 178 -6.62 4.57 3.73
N ALA A 179 -5.74 4.46 2.74
CA ALA A 179 -6.13 4.66 1.33
C ALA A 179 -7.13 3.60 0.86
N LEU A 180 -6.90 2.32 1.21
CA LEU A 180 -7.82 1.23 0.92
C LEU A 180 -9.18 1.44 1.61
N GLU A 181 -9.18 1.92 2.86
CA GLU A 181 -10.41 2.25 3.58
C GLU A 181 -11.22 3.32 2.83
N ARG A 182 -10.57 4.41 2.40
CA ARG A 182 -11.22 5.49 1.63
C ARG A 182 -11.79 5.02 0.30
N LEU A 183 -11.12 4.10 -0.39
CA LEU A 183 -11.61 3.54 -1.66
C LEU A 183 -12.89 2.71 -1.48
N ARG A 184 -13.13 2.16 -0.30
CA ARG A 184 -14.39 1.47 0.01
C ARG A 184 -15.56 2.42 0.18
N TRP A 185 -15.30 3.64 0.64
CA TRP A 185 -16.34 4.67 0.80
C TRP A 185 -16.73 5.33 -0.52
N THR A 186 -15.82 5.35 -1.48
CA THR A 186 -16.01 6.03 -2.76
C THR A 186 -15.92 4.99 -3.88
N PRO A 187 -17.03 4.33 -4.23
CA PRO A 187 -17.03 3.44 -5.38
C PRO A 187 -16.68 4.26 -6.62
N LEU A 188 -15.52 4.02 -7.18
CA LEU A 188 -15.16 4.60 -8.46
C LEU A 188 -16.15 4.07 -9.50
N PRO A 189 -16.78 4.94 -10.32
CA PRO A 189 -17.71 4.49 -11.32
C PRO A 189 -16.99 3.49 -12.26
N GLN A 190 -17.60 2.32 -12.43
CA GLN A 190 -17.13 1.30 -13.37
C GLN A 190 -17.52 1.69 -14.81
N VAL A 191 -17.06 2.86 -15.25
CA VAL A 191 -17.28 3.35 -16.61
C VAL A 191 -15.96 3.39 -17.35
N PRO A 192 -15.94 3.14 -18.68
CA PRO A 192 -14.70 3.09 -19.46
C PRO A 192 -13.88 4.39 -19.44
N ARG A 193 -14.51 5.51 -19.09
CA ARG A 193 -13.85 6.82 -18.91
C ARG A 193 -14.56 7.58 -17.80
N ALA A 194 -13.80 7.97 -16.77
CA ALA A 194 -14.25 8.84 -15.70
C ALA A 194 -13.20 9.91 -15.43
N ILE A 195 -13.65 11.12 -15.10
CA ILE A 195 -12.80 12.18 -14.58
C ILE A 195 -13.05 12.20 -13.07
N VAL A 196 -12.01 11.93 -12.29
CA VAL A 196 -12.05 12.04 -10.82
C VAL A 196 -11.37 13.35 -10.45
N VAL A 197 -12.12 14.25 -9.87
CA VAL A 197 -11.58 15.52 -9.33
C VAL A 197 -11.44 15.35 -7.83
N ASN A 198 -10.19 15.49 -7.36
CA ASN A 198 -9.90 15.50 -5.93
C ASN A 198 -9.95 16.97 -5.47
N VAL A 199 -10.98 17.33 -4.72
CA VAL A 199 -11.21 18.68 -4.17
C VAL A 199 -10.85 18.70 -2.69
#